data_d79e273e5c5554b6bab70e1bda1bd955
#
_entry.id   d79e273e5c5554b6bab70e1bda1bd955
#
_cell.length_a   1.000
_cell.length_b   1.000
_cell.length_c   1.000
_cell.angle_alpha   90.00
_cell.angle_beta   90.00
_cell.angle_gamma   90.00
#
_symmetry.space_group_name_H-M   'P 1'
#
loop_
_entity.id
_entity.type
_entity.pdbx_description
1 polymer ?
#
loop_
_entity_poly.entity_id
_entity_poly.type
_entity_poly.pdbx_seq_one_letter_code
_entity_poly.pdbx_strand_id
1 'polypeptide(L)'
;MINAWSEFQPLKKIILGRAFPPDTFDWHGNREQRESMRQIFEETEEDLQSLVKIFKDAGVKVVRPKNIFTINGEEQVNLPWMKCGYPNHPLMPRDTLFPYGNTMFEMFTGSDNRYFENMAYYNINWYEWMVGQEWISMPGVMVNTGQDYTNFESDNKLIYHAANMIKLGDAVLCSQPHAGDPKRGKGTTWGKEWIARMVNRLYPNTRFIDIPVGGHIDGKIAILKPGVVITWNKEWIPEQMKNWDIIEINDTHDMPEDFLATRKRRFHREYVSKWLSHWIGYADESVFDVNVLSIDEETVIVTGDDKQARNEIEKRGINTVYWKWRHQYFWDGGIH
;
A
#
# COMPACT_ATOMS: atom_id res chain seq x y z
N MET A 1 7.31 -5.58 19.60
CA MET A 1 6.46 -6.77 19.40
C MET A 1 5.25 -6.36 18.57
N ILE A 2 4.81 -7.21 17.66
CA ILE A 2 3.59 -7.03 16.88
C ILE A 2 2.40 -7.25 17.81
N ASN A 3 1.40 -6.38 17.69
CA ASN A 3 0.10 -6.50 18.37
C ASN A 3 -0.92 -5.68 17.58
N ALA A 4 -1.39 -6.24 16.46
CA ALA A 4 -2.14 -5.52 15.44
C ALA A 4 -3.51 -6.18 15.20
N TRP A 5 -4.55 -5.68 15.84
CA TRP A 5 -5.91 -6.22 15.76
C TRP A 5 -6.89 -5.35 14.97
N SER A 6 -6.67 -4.04 14.94
CA SER A 6 -7.54 -3.11 14.22
C SER A 6 -6.74 -1.94 13.63
N GLU A 7 -7.35 -1.21 12.71
CA GLU A 7 -6.73 -0.05 12.08
C GLU A 7 -6.71 1.19 13.00
N PHE A 8 -7.50 1.20 14.06
CA PHE A 8 -7.67 2.33 14.99
C PHE A 8 -7.09 2.09 16.40
N GLN A 9 -6.53 0.91 16.68
CA GLN A 9 -5.90 0.72 17.99
C GLN A 9 -4.67 1.62 18.13
N PRO A 10 -4.31 2.07 19.37
CA PRO A 10 -3.17 2.94 19.58
C PRO A 10 -1.89 2.41 18.95
N LEU A 11 -1.39 3.11 17.93
CA LEU A 11 -0.21 2.74 17.17
C LEU A 11 1.04 2.89 18.04
N LYS A 12 1.82 1.83 18.19
CA LYS A 12 3.07 1.85 18.99
C LYS A 12 4.31 1.73 18.13
N LYS A 13 4.16 1.11 16.96
CA LYS A 13 5.26 0.86 16.05
C LYS A 13 4.73 0.78 14.62
N ILE A 14 5.45 1.39 13.69
CA ILE A 14 5.12 1.36 12.27
C ILE A 14 6.35 1.03 11.43
N ILE A 15 6.12 0.28 10.34
CA ILE A 15 7.08 0.14 9.26
C ILE A 15 6.77 1.22 8.25
N LEU A 16 7.66 2.17 8.09
CA LEU A 16 7.56 3.23 7.09
C LEU A 16 8.50 2.91 5.94
N GLY A 17 7.97 2.90 4.73
CA GLY A 17 8.71 2.60 3.52
C GLY A 17 9.87 3.55 3.22
N ARG A 18 10.54 3.29 2.12
CA ARG A 18 11.70 4.06 1.65
C ARG A 18 11.66 4.18 0.14
N ALA A 19 11.90 5.37 -0.38
CA ALA A 19 12.16 5.56 -1.80
C ALA A 19 13.58 5.08 -2.18
N PHE A 20 13.85 4.98 -3.45
CA PHE A 20 15.21 4.81 -3.95
C PHE A 20 16.12 5.99 -3.56
N PRO A 21 17.44 5.76 -3.43
CA PRO A 21 18.39 6.86 -3.36
C PRO A 21 18.27 7.81 -4.57
N PRO A 22 18.48 9.11 -4.39
CA PRO A 22 18.31 10.09 -5.47
C PRO A 22 19.17 9.83 -6.69
N ASP A 23 20.34 9.21 -6.51
CA ASP A 23 21.32 8.90 -7.56
C ASP A 23 21.06 7.56 -8.29
N THR A 24 20.00 6.86 -7.92
CA THR A 24 19.66 5.53 -8.47
C THR A 24 19.62 5.50 -10.00
N PHE A 25 19.20 6.60 -10.65
CA PHE A 25 19.05 6.68 -12.10
C PHE A 25 20.11 7.60 -12.77
N ASP A 26 21.21 7.90 -12.13
CA ASP A 26 22.27 8.78 -12.69
C ASP A 26 22.92 8.22 -13.95
N TRP A 27 22.86 6.92 -14.14
CA TRP A 27 23.31 6.24 -15.34
C TRP A 27 22.44 6.48 -16.57
N HIS A 28 21.21 6.96 -16.40
CA HIS A 28 20.27 7.14 -17.52
C HIS A 28 20.75 8.24 -18.48
N GLY A 29 20.74 7.97 -19.81
CA GLY A 29 21.29 8.87 -20.81
C GLY A 29 20.56 10.23 -20.95
N ASN A 30 19.28 10.29 -20.62
CA ASN A 30 18.48 11.52 -20.69
C ASN A 30 18.66 12.37 -19.43
N ARG A 31 19.29 13.54 -19.58
CA ARG A 31 19.58 14.46 -18.46
C ARG A 31 18.31 14.95 -17.76
N GLU A 32 17.31 15.39 -18.53
CA GLU A 32 16.06 15.94 -17.97
C GLU A 32 15.33 14.88 -17.12
N GLN A 33 15.35 13.64 -17.59
CA GLN A 33 14.75 12.53 -16.86
C GLN A 33 15.50 12.22 -15.55
N ARG A 34 16.85 12.17 -15.60
CA ARG A 34 17.66 11.98 -14.38
C ARG A 34 17.38 13.06 -13.34
N GLU A 35 17.41 14.33 -13.75
CA GLU A 35 17.19 15.46 -12.84
C GLU A 35 15.79 15.41 -12.23
N SER A 36 14.77 15.11 -13.03
CA SER A 36 13.39 14.97 -12.53
C SER A 36 13.23 13.81 -11.56
N MET A 37 13.86 12.67 -11.84
CA MET A 37 13.78 11.50 -10.94
C MET A 37 14.54 11.76 -9.65
N ARG A 38 15.72 12.36 -9.72
CA ARG A 38 16.48 12.76 -8.55
C ARG A 38 15.66 13.68 -7.65
N GLN A 39 15.04 14.70 -8.21
CA GLN A 39 14.19 15.63 -7.47
C GLN A 39 13.01 14.89 -6.80
N ILE A 40 12.30 14.03 -7.54
CA ILE A 40 11.17 13.27 -6.98
C ILE A 40 11.62 12.40 -5.80
N PHE A 41 12.77 11.74 -5.90
CA PHE A 41 13.26 10.87 -4.83
C PHE A 41 13.75 11.66 -3.61
N GLU A 42 14.47 12.79 -3.83
CA GLU A 42 14.87 13.69 -2.75
C GLU A 42 13.66 14.23 -2.00
N GLU A 43 12.69 14.79 -2.73
CA GLU A 43 11.47 15.34 -2.14
C GLU A 43 10.59 14.27 -1.48
N THR A 44 10.56 13.06 -2.02
CA THR A 44 9.88 11.92 -1.40
C THR A 44 10.52 11.57 -0.05
N GLU A 45 11.85 11.53 0.02
CA GLU A 45 12.53 11.23 1.29
C GLU A 45 12.34 12.35 2.32
N GLU A 46 12.34 13.62 1.90
CA GLU A 46 12.01 14.74 2.78
C GLU A 46 10.60 14.62 3.36
N ASP A 47 9.61 14.28 2.52
CA ASP A 47 8.23 14.07 2.96
C ASP A 47 8.14 12.89 3.94
N LEU A 48 8.81 11.78 3.65
CA LEU A 48 8.90 10.64 4.57
C LEU A 48 9.57 11.01 5.90
N GLN A 49 10.61 11.87 5.90
CA GLN A 49 11.22 12.35 7.14
C GLN A 49 10.27 13.24 7.94
N SER A 50 9.45 14.04 7.28
CA SER A 50 8.41 14.81 7.96
C SER A 50 7.37 13.90 8.63
N LEU A 51 7.00 12.80 7.97
CA LEU A 51 6.10 11.78 8.51
C LEU A 51 6.73 11.03 9.69
N VAL A 52 8.04 10.72 9.61
CA VAL A 52 8.79 10.16 10.76
C VAL A 52 8.68 11.08 11.97
N LYS A 53 8.75 12.40 11.77
CA LYS A 53 8.61 13.36 12.87
C LYS A 53 7.21 13.30 13.47
N ILE A 54 6.16 13.29 12.64
CA ILE A 54 4.76 13.17 13.11
C ILE A 54 4.60 11.92 13.99
N PHE A 55 5.07 10.77 13.52
CA PHE A 55 4.99 9.53 14.31
C PHE A 55 5.76 9.60 15.62
N LYS A 56 6.98 10.15 15.60
CA LYS A 56 7.81 10.30 16.84
C LYS A 56 7.16 11.24 17.84
N ASP A 57 6.60 12.35 17.39
CA ASP A 57 5.89 13.32 18.23
C ASP A 57 4.66 12.66 18.89
N ALA A 58 4.02 11.72 18.19
CA ALA A 58 2.93 10.87 18.71
C ALA A 58 3.42 9.66 19.56
N GLY A 59 4.71 9.54 19.82
CA GLY A 59 5.28 8.43 20.61
C GLY A 59 5.35 7.09 19.88
N VAL A 60 5.21 7.08 18.54
CA VAL A 60 5.25 5.88 17.72
C VAL A 60 6.69 5.56 17.30
N LYS A 61 7.11 4.32 17.51
CA LYS A 61 8.41 3.83 17.03
C LYS A 61 8.37 3.59 15.52
N VAL A 62 9.19 4.32 14.78
CA VAL A 62 9.32 4.13 13.33
C VAL A 62 10.47 3.19 13.01
N VAL A 63 10.22 2.19 12.17
CA VAL A 63 11.23 1.29 11.61
C VAL A 63 11.18 1.43 10.11
N ARG A 64 12.34 1.47 9.47
CA ARG A 64 12.44 1.63 8.01
C ARG A 64 13.21 0.48 7.38
N PRO A 65 12.81 -0.02 6.19
CA PRO A 65 13.55 -1.04 5.46
C PRO A 65 14.93 -0.53 5.06
N LYS A 66 15.86 -1.44 4.86
CA LYS A 66 17.13 -1.12 4.23
C LYS A 66 16.94 -1.07 2.71
N ASN A 67 17.66 -0.18 2.06
CA ASN A 67 17.79 -0.27 0.62
C ASN A 67 18.74 -1.43 0.30
N ILE A 68 18.20 -2.47 -0.29
CA ILE A 68 18.96 -3.71 -0.61
C ILE A 68 19.26 -3.83 -2.11
N PHE A 69 18.65 -2.96 -2.91
CA PHE A 69 18.84 -2.98 -4.35
C PHE A 69 19.77 -1.84 -4.76
N THR A 70 20.83 -2.21 -5.43
CA THR A 70 21.66 -1.26 -6.18
C THR A 70 21.31 -1.46 -7.65
N ILE A 71 20.72 -0.46 -8.27
CA ILE A 71 20.48 -0.48 -9.72
C ILE A 71 21.71 0.12 -10.37
N ASN A 72 22.55 -0.72 -10.90
CA ASN A 72 23.74 -0.33 -11.66
C ASN A 72 23.46 -0.53 -13.15
N GLY A 73 23.10 0.54 -13.84
CA GLY A 73 22.91 0.50 -15.26
C GLY A 73 21.71 -0.35 -15.71
N GLU A 74 21.84 -1.05 -16.81
CA GLU A 74 20.78 -1.83 -17.43
C GLU A 74 20.52 -3.19 -16.76
N GLU A 75 21.07 -3.44 -15.58
CA GLU A 75 20.94 -4.73 -14.92
C GLU A 75 19.51 -5.00 -14.48
N GLN A 76 18.85 -5.81 -15.27
CA GLN A 76 17.64 -6.52 -14.88
C GLN A 76 18.05 -7.73 -14.06
N VAL A 77 17.33 -8.02 -12.98
CA VAL A 77 17.47 -9.30 -12.31
C VAL A 77 16.84 -10.37 -13.20
N ASN A 78 17.68 -11.05 -13.99
CA ASN A 78 17.26 -12.15 -14.83
C ASN A 78 17.52 -13.47 -14.10
N LEU A 79 16.47 -14.16 -13.70
CA LEU A 79 16.54 -15.53 -13.24
C LEU A 79 16.21 -16.47 -14.38
N PRO A 80 16.67 -17.76 -14.36
CA PRO A 80 16.39 -18.72 -15.44
C PRO A 80 14.89 -18.89 -15.75
N TRP A 81 14.04 -18.62 -14.77
CA TRP A 81 12.60 -18.81 -14.84
C TRP A 81 11.81 -17.48 -14.78
N MET A 82 12.48 -16.35 -14.64
CA MET A 82 11.82 -15.05 -14.46
C MET A 82 12.68 -13.93 -15.02
N LYS A 83 12.06 -13.08 -15.80
CA LYS A 83 12.61 -11.75 -16.10
C LYS A 83 12.00 -10.79 -15.10
N CYS A 84 12.76 -10.44 -14.10
CA CYS A 84 12.41 -9.32 -13.22
C CYS A 84 12.90 -8.05 -13.91
N GLY A 85 11.98 -7.10 -14.13
CA GLY A 85 12.36 -5.74 -14.45
C GLY A 85 13.13 -5.11 -13.30
N TYR A 86 13.21 -3.79 -13.26
CA TYR A 86 13.81 -3.11 -12.12
C TYR A 86 13.02 -3.44 -10.86
N PRO A 87 13.70 -3.89 -9.79
CA PRO A 87 13.02 -4.17 -8.54
C PRO A 87 12.32 -2.91 -8.03
N ASN A 88 11.11 -3.09 -7.56
CA ASN A 88 10.37 -2.00 -6.93
C ASN A 88 11.05 -1.59 -5.63
N HIS A 89 11.00 -0.31 -5.29
CA HIS A 89 11.49 0.16 -4.00
C HIS A 89 10.46 -0.16 -2.91
N PRO A 90 10.91 -0.37 -1.68
CA PRO A 90 10.05 -0.77 -0.58
C PRO A 90 9.34 0.46 0.04
N LEU A 91 8.56 1.18 -0.78
CA LEU A 91 7.87 2.39 -0.35
C LEU A 91 6.55 2.09 0.33
N MET A 92 5.82 1.09 -0.16
CA MET A 92 4.46 0.76 0.29
C MET A 92 4.43 -0.58 1.02
N PRO A 93 4.89 -0.65 2.30
CA PRO A 93 4.91 -1.90 3.05
C PRO A 93 3.51 -2.50 3.24
N ARG A 94 2.48 -1.68 3.23
CA ARG A 94 1.07 -2.10 3.34
C ARG A 94 0.64 -3.05 2.23
N ASP A 95 1.27 -2.99 1.06
CA ASP A 95 0.93 -3.88 -0.05
C ASP A 95 1.38 -5.33 0.19
N THR A 96 2.48 -5.50 0.90
CA THR A 96 3.16 -6.79 1.05
C THR A 96 3.19 -7.32 2.47
N LEU A 97 2.91 -6.49 3.48
CA LEU A 97 2.96 -6.88 4.88
C LEU A 97 1.59 -6.68 5.55
N PHE A 98 1.04 -7.77 6.09
CA PHE A 98 -0.20 -7.77 6.85
C PHE A 98 0.06 -8.22 8.29
N PRO A 99 0.31 -7.29 9.23
CA PRO A 99 0.37 -7.65 10.64
C PRO A 99 -1.04 -7.90 11.17
N TYR A 100 -1.25 -9.09 11.77
CA TYR A 100 -2.51 -9.42 12.45
C TYR A 100 -2.22 -10.21 13.72
N GLY A 101 -2.83 -9.81 14.83
CA GLY A 101 -2.49 -10.37 16.14
C GLY A 101 -1.03 -10.13 16.47
N ASN A 102 -0.30 -11.20 16.77
CA ASN A 102 1.16 -11.17 16.99
C ASN A 102 1.95 -11.76 15.81
N THR A 103 1.32 -11.85 14.64
CA THR A 103 1.90 -12.46 13.44
C THR A 103 2.11 -11.42 12.35
N MET A 104 3.26 -11.47 11.69
CA MET A 104 3.51 -10.81 10.41
C MET A 104 3.23 -11.80 9.28
N PHE A 105 2.20 -11.53 8.49
CA PHE A 105 1.97 -12.23 7.24
C PHE A 105 2.64 -11.46 6.11
N GLU A 106 3.56 -12.11 5.43
CA GLU A 106 4.22 -11.58 4.24
C GLU A 106 3.47 -12.07 3.01
N MET A 107 2.91 -11.13 2.28
CA MET A 107 2.02 -11.41 1.16
C MET A 107 2.79 -11.37 -0.17
N PHE A 108 2.28 -12.09 -1.15
CA PHE A 108 2.84 -12.10 -2.49
C PHE A 108 1.96 -11.32 -3.46
N THR A 109 2.56 -10.35 -4.13
CA THR A 109 1.84 -9.42 -5.03
C THR A 109 1.69 -9.94 -6.46
N GLY A 110 2.45 -10.94 -6.85
CA GLY A 110 2.42 -11.51 -8.20
C GLY A 110 3.07 -10.64 -9.28
N SER A 111 3.60 -9.49 -8.93
CA SER A 111 4.28 -8.60 -9.87
C SER A 111 5.76 -8.94 -9.96
N ASP A 112 6.30 -9.05 -11.17
CA ASP A 112 7.71 -9.41 -11.39
C ASP A 112 8.67 -8.41 -10.75
N ASN A 113 8.41 -7.11 -10.88
CA ASN A 113 9.22 -6.05 -10.30
C ASN A 113 9.06 -5.91 -8.78
N ARG A 114 8.03 -6.51 -8.18
CA ARG A 114 7.80 -6.52 -6.74
C ARG A 114 8.20 -7.84 -6.06
N TYR A 115 8.63 -8.82 -6.84
CA TYR A 115 8.96 -10.14 -6.31
C TYR A 115 9.98 -10.11 -5.18
N PHE A 116 11.01 -9.28 -5.32
CA PHE A 116 12.07 -9.13 -4.33
C PHE A 116 11.82 -8.04 -3.30
N GLU A 117 10.71 -7.32 -3.37
CA GLU A 117 10.43 -6.20 -2.46
C GLU A 117 10.45 -6.63 -0.99
N ASN A 118 9.91 -7.79 -0.70
CA ASN A 118 9.86 -8.33 0.66
C ASN A 118 11.25 -8.58 1.28
N MET A 119 12.29 -8.75 0.47
CA MET A 119 13.66 -8.88 0.97
C MET A 119 14.14 -7.61 1.70
N ALA A 120 13.61 -6.44 1.36
CA ALA A 120 13.91 -5.19 2.05
C ALA A 120 13.42 -5.19 3.50
N TYR A 121 12.37 -5.94 3.79
CA TYR A 121 11.77 -6.07 5.12
C TYR A 121 12.31 -7.24 5.92
N TYR A 122 13.16 -8.10 5.34
CA TYR A 122 13.66 -9.33 5.95
C TYR A 122 14.25 -9.09 7.34
N ASN A 123 15.14 -8.10 7.49
CA ASN A 123 15.77 -7.82 8.78
C ASN A 123 14.74 -7.35 9.85
N ILE A 124 13.65 -6.71 9.43
CA ILE A 124 12.59 -6.27 10.34
C ILE A 124 11.80 -7.49 10.80
N ASN A 125 11.36 -8.33 9.87
CA ASN A 125 10.60 -9.54 10.16
C ASN A 125 11.43 -10.54 10.96
N TRP A 126 12.71 -10.68 10.62
CA TRP A 126 13.66 -11.52 11.35
C TRP A 126 13.83 -11.08 12.81
N TYR A 127 13.98 -9.76 13.05
CA TYR A 127 14.07 -9.24 14.41
C TYR A 127 12.79 -9.51 15.21
N GLU A 128 11.63 -9.27 14.63
CA GLU A 128 10.35 -9.55 15.30
C GLU A 128 10.19 -11.05 15.62
N TRP A 129 10.60 -11.92 14.70
CA TRP A 129 10.59 -13.36 14.93
C TRP A 129 11.54 -13.76 16.05
N MET A 130 12.76 -13.22 16.09
CA MET A 130 13.73 -13.50 17.16
C MET A 130 13.23 -13.13 18.57
N VAL A 131 12.35 -12.16 18.66
CA VAL A 131 11.74 -11.74 19.95
C VAL A 131 10.41 -12.44 20.23
N GLY A 132 10.10 -13.52 19.51
CA GLY A 132 8.97 -14.40 19.78
C GLY A 132 7.67 -14.06 19.04
N GLN A 133 7.76 -13.28 17.95
CA GLN A 133 6.60 -13.07 17.06
C GLN A 133 6.57 -14.14 15.98
N GLU A 134 5.38 -14.38 15.44
CA GLU A 134 5.23 -15.26 14.29
C GLU A 134 5.50 -14.51 12.98
N TRP A 135 6.12 -15.20 12.03
CA TRP A 135 6.36 -14.70 10.68
C TRP A 135 6.01 -15.78 9.66
N ILE A 136 5.02 -15.53 8.84
CA ILE A 136 4.49 -16.46 7.84
C ILE A 136 4.51 -15.83 6.48
N SER A 137 5.28 -16.40 5.55
CA SER A 137 5.35 -15.94 4.16
C SER A 137 4.42 -16.73 3.26
N MET A 138 3.66 -16.02 2.42
CA MET A 138 2.90 -16.63 1.34
C MET A 138 3.88 -17.23 0.31
N PRO A 139 3.71 -18.48 -0.10
CA PRO A 139 4.55 -19.06 -1.14
C PRO A 139 4.45 -18.27 -2.45
N GLY A 140 5.50 -17.56 -2.79
CA GLY A 140 5.61 -16.86 -4.07
C GLY A 140 5.80 -17.84 -5.21
N VAL A 141 4.75 -18.18 -5.92
CA VAL A 141 4.87 -19.01 -7.14
C VAL A 141 4.98 -18.09 -8.33
N MET A 142 6.21 -17.92 -8.82
CA MET A 142 6.44 -17.26 -10.10
C MET A 142 6.05 -18.20 -11.22
N VAL A 143 5.02 -17.82 -11.92
CA VAL A 143 4.76 -18.40 -13.23
C VAL A 143 5.41 -17.46 -14.25
N ASN A 144 6.31 -17.97 -15.06
CA ASN A 144 6.91 -17.24 -16.16
C ASN A 144 5.79 -16.84 -17.14
N THR A 145 5.20 -15.70 -16.92
CA THR A 145 4.08 -15.21 -17.72
C THR A 145 4.56 -14.37 -18.90
N GLY A 146 5.87 -14.14 -18.96
CA GLY A 146 6.52 -13.57 -20.13
C GLY A 146 5.91 -12.36 -20.77
N GLN A 147 4.94 -11.67 -20.18
CA GLN A 147 4.44 -10.43 -20.78
C GLN A 147 3.23 -9.76 -20.12
N ASP A 148 2.45 -10.38 -19.25
CA ASP A 148 1.18 -9.73 -18.98
C ASP A 148 0.76 -9.87 -17.50
N TYR A 149 0.92 -8.79 -16.75
CA TYR A 149 0.32 -8.64 -15.41
C TYR A 149 -1.20 -8.74 -15.46
N THR A 150 -1.77 -8.59 -16.63
CA THR A 150 -3.21 -8.60 -16.86
C THR A 150 -3.77 -9.98 -17.04
N ASN A 151 -2.92 -11.01 -17.20
CA ASN A 151 -3.37 -12.37 -17.38
C ASN A 151 -3.46 -13.11 -16.04
N PHE A 152 -4.32 -12.61 -15.15
CA PHE A 152 -4.76 -13.31 -13.94
C PHE A 152 -5.71 -14.50 -14.24
N GLU A 153 -5.79 -14.92 -15.49
CA GLU A 153 -6.72 -15.96 -15.95
C GLU A 153 -6.51 -17.35 -15.34
N SER A 154 -5.40 -17.58 -14.64
CA SER A 154 -5.30 -18.79 -13.86
C SER A 154 -5.52 -18.50 -12.38
N ASP A 155 -6.70 -18.81 -11.88
CA ASP A 155 -7.03 -18.94 -10.45
C ASP A 155 -6.06 -19.84 -9.65
N ASN A 156 -5.07 -20.40 -10.33
CA ASN A 156 -4.11 -21.34 -9.76
C ASN A 156 -2.90 -20.69 -9.09
N LYS A 157 -2.85 -19.35 -9.01
CA LYS A 157 -1.75 -18.61 -8.38
C LYS A 157 -2.13 -18.18 -6.97
N LEU A 158 -1.17 -18.23 -6.06
CA LEU A 158 -1.31 -17.63 -4.74
C LEU A 158 -0.85 -16.17 -4.81
N ILE A 159 -1.78 -15.28 -5.09
CA ILE A 159 -1.56 -13.83 -5.14
C ILE A 159 -2.63 -13.15 -4.30
N TYR A 160 -2.24 -12.34 -3.32
CA TYR A 160 -3.16 -11.48 -2.61
C TYR A 160 -2.36 -10.37 -1.91
N HIS A 161 -2.67 -9.12 -2.24
CA HIS A 161 -2.00 -7.99 -1.61
C HIS A 161 -2.50 -7.77 -0.19
N ALA A 162 -1.63 -7.34 0.70
CA ALA A 162 -2.03 -7.02 2.07
C ALA A 162 -2.97 -5.80 2.13
N ALA A 163 -2.83 -4.85 1.22
CA ALA A 163 -3.73 -3.71 1.05
C ALA A 163 -5.17 -4.08 0.61
N ASN A 164 -5.40 -5.35 0.26
CA ASN A 164 -6.74 -5.89 0.03
C ASN A 164 -7.51 -6.20 1.32
N MET A 165 -6.91 -5.94 2.48
CA MET A 165 -7.45 -6.32 3.78
C MET A 165 -7.44 -5.14 4.75
N ILE A 166 -8.48 -5.03 5.59
CA ILE A 166 -8.59 -4.08 6.70
C ILE A 166 -8.89 -4.86 7.98
N LYS A 167 -8.10 -4.61 9.02
CA LYS A 167 -8.28 -5.24 10.33
C LYS A 167 -9.39 -4.56 11.12
N LEU A 168 -10.26 -5.34 11.71
CA LEU A 168 -11.40 -4.87 12.51
C LEU A 168 -11.62 -5.76 13.75
N GLY A 169 -10.64 -5.84 14.62
CA GLY A 169 -10.69 -6.68 15.81
C GLY A 169 -10.71 -8.17 15.47
N ASP A 170 -11.82 -8.84 15.73
CA ASP A 170 -12.06 -10.25 15.41
C ASP A 170 -12.52 -10.48 13.95
N ALA A 171 -12.47 -9.43 13.12
CA ALA A 171 -12.82 -9.52 11.71
C ALA A 171 -11.75 -8.89 10.82
N VAL A 172 -11.69 -9.35 9.58
CA VAL A 172 -10.90 -8.79 8.49
C VAL A 172 -11.84 -8.53 7.32
N LEU A 173 -11.93 -7.26 6.92
CA LEU A 173 -12.61 -6.91 5.67
C LEU A 173 -11.70 -7.26 4.50
N CYS A 174 -12.25 -7.84 3.46
CA CYS A 174 -11.48 -8.32 2.31
C CYS A 174 -12.07 -7.86 1.00
N SER A 175 -11.23 -7.40 0.09
CA SER A 175 -11.65 -7.22 -1.31
C SER A 175 -11.97 -8.57 -1.95
N GLN A 176 -12.91 -8.54 -2.89
CA GLN A 176 -13.19 -9.71 -3.71
C GLN A 176 -12.13 -9.83 -4.80
N PRO A 177 -11.51 -11.01 -4.98
CA PRO A 177 -10.71 -11.28 -6.15
C PRO A 177 -11.54 -11.05 -7.42
N HIS A 178 -10.96 -10.39 -8.40
CA HIS A 178 -11.60 -10.13 -9.71
C HIS A 178 -12.88 -9.28 -9.71
N ALA A 179 -13.31 -8.71 -8.58
CA ALA A 179 -14.46 -7.82 -8.58
C ALA A 179 -14.15 -6.53 -9.37
N GLY A 180 -14.96 -6.26 -10.36
CA GLY A 180 -14.92 -5.03 -11.18
C GLY A 180 -14.12 -5.18 -12.47
N ASP A 181 -12.84 -5.47 -12.42
CA ASP A 181 -12.00 -5.67 -13.60
C ASP A 181 -10.98 -6.80 -13.36
N PRO A 182 -11.10 -7.94 -14.06
CA PRO A 182 -10.15 -9.03 -13.95
C PRO A 182 -8.70 -8.61 -14.28
N LYS A 183 -8.53 -7.56 -15.08
CA LYS A 183 -7.21 -7.02 -15.44
C LYS A 183 -6.56 -6.18 -14.34
N ARG A 184 -7.35 -5.68 -13.40
CA ARG A 184 -6.89 -4.88 -12.25
C ARG A 184 -6.96 -5.63 -10.92
N GLY A 185 -7.32 -6.92 -10.94
CA GLY A 185 -7.39 -7.74 -9.74
C GLY A 185 -6.02 -7.87 -9.06
N LYS A 186 -5.88 -7.33 -7.85
CA LYS A 186 -4.66 -7.46 -7.04
C LYS A 186 -4.72 -8.70 -6.15
N GLY A 187 -5.33 -9.78 -6.66
CA GLY A 187 -5.45 -11.02 -5.92
C GLY A 187 -6.22 -12.11 -6.64
N THR A 188 -5.99 -13.34 -6.24
CA THR A 188 -6.69 -14.53 -6.68
C THR A 188 -7.55 -15.10 -5.56
N THR A 189 -8.55 -15.90 -5.90
CA THR A 189 -9.37 -16.63 -4.92
C THR A 189 -8.50 -17.50 -4.01
N TRP A 190 -7.52 -18.21 -4.58
CA TRP A 190 -6.59 -19.04 -3.82
C TRP A 190 -5.69 -18.24 -2.88
N GLY A 191 -5.21 -17.07 -3.30
CA GLY A 191 -4.42 -16.19 -2.44
C GLY A 191 -5.23 -15.69 -1.25
N LYS A 192 -6.48 -15.28 -1.47
CA LYS A 192 -7.40 -14.90 -0.41
C LYS A 192 -7.71 -16.07 0.53
N GLU A 193 -8.00 -17.24 -0.02
CA GLU A 193 -8.27 -18.42 0.79
C GLU A 193 -7.07 -18.86 1.61
N TRP A 194 -5.86 -18.76 1.04
CA TRP A 194 -4.64 -19.07 1.75
C TRP A 194 -4.48 -18.21 3.00
N ILE A 195 -4.60 -16.88 2.88
CA ILE A 195 -4.45 -16.00 4.04
C ILE A 195 -5.56 -16.24 5.07
N ALA A 196 -6.79 -16.44 4.64
CA ALA A 196 -7.89 -16.75 5.53
C ALA A 196 -7.63 -18.04 6.35
N ARG A 197 -7.13 -19.08 5.69
CA ARG A 197 -6.75 -20.34 6.36
C ARG A 197 -5.59 -20.15 7.33
N MET A 198 -4.57 -19.38 6.96
CA MET A 198 -3.40 -19.15 7.82
C MET A 198 -3.79 -18.31 9.05
N VAL A 199 -4.58 -17.27 8.88
CA VAL A 199 -5.10 -16.47 9.99
C VAL A 199 -5.97 -17.34 10.89
N ASN A 200 -6.94 -18.08 10.35
CA ASN A 200 -7.85 -18.91 11.15
C ASN A 200 -7.12 -20.08 11.86
N ARG A 201 -6.00 -20.54 11.35
CA ARG A 201 -5.18 -21.54 12.05
C ARG A 201 -4.59 -21.01 13.37
N LEU A 202 -4.21 -19.73 13.39
CA LEU A 202 -3.64 -19.07 14.57
C LEU A 202 -4.71 -18.37 15.42
N TYR A 203 -5.73 -17.83 14.77
CA TYR A 203 -6.80 -17.03 15.35
C TYR A 203 -8.17 -17.58 14.89
N PRO A 204 -8.63 -18.72 15.45
CA PRO A 204 -9.76 -19.47 14.89
C PRO A 204 -11.11 -18.75 14.91
N ASN A 205 -11.23 -17.66 15.68
CA ASN A 205 -12.47 -16.89 15.75
C ASN A 205 -12.49 -15.69 14.77
N THR A 206 -11.46 -15.54 13.94
CA THR A 206 -11.40 -14.42 12.98
C THR A 206 -12.41 -14.62 11.85
N ARG A 207 -13.24 -13.63 11.63
CA ARG A 207 -14.22 -13.62 10.53
C ARG A 207 -13.65 -12.87 9.34
N PHE A 208 -13.78 -13.44 8.15
CA PHE A 208 -13.44 -12.75 6.90
C PHE A 208 -14.73 -12.25 6.27
N ILE A 209 -14.82 -10.93 6.05
CA ILE A 209 -16.01 -10.25 5.55
C ILE A 209 -15.68 -9.68 4.18
N ASP A 210 -16.39 -10.18 3.17
CA ASP A 210 -16.20 -9.71 1.80
C ASP A 210 -16.89 -8.37 1.57
N ILE A 211 -16.18 -7.45 0.94
CA ILE A 211 -16.74 -6.23 0.41
C ILE A 211 -16.79 -6.30 -1.12
N PRO A 212 -17.81 -5.71 -1.76
CA PRO A 212 -18.07 -5.90 -3.19
C PRO A 212 -17.16 -5.03 -4.08
N VAL A 213 -15.86 -4.98 -3.76
CA VAL A 213 -14.86 -4.23 -4.52
C VAL A 213 -13.62 -5.08 -4.75
N GLY A 214 -12.95 -4.87 -5.86
CA GLY A 214 -11.67 -5.50 -6.18
C GLY A 214 -10.48 -4.61 -5.83
N GLY A 215 -9.30 -5.22 -5.77
CA GLY A 215 -8.03 -4.54 -5.56
C GLY A 215 -7.84 -3.99 -4.15
N HIS A 216 -7.00 -2.98 -4.01
CA HIS A 216 -6.70 -2.34 -2.74
C HIS A 216 -7.95 -1.68 -2.15
N ILE A 217 -8.26 -1.97 -0.90
CA ILE A 217 -9.44 -1.44 -0.22
C ILE A 217 -9.11 -0.29 0.73
N ASP A 218 -7.87 -0.13 1.11
CA ASP A 218 -7.39 0.93 1.99
C ASP A 218 -7.48 2.35 1.38
N GLY A 219 -7.60 2.45 0.06
CA GLY A 219 -7.97 3.69 -0.63
C GLY A 219 -9.47 3.84 -0.91
N LYS A 220 -10.32 2.91 -0.47
CA LYS A 220 -11.77 2.88 -0.74
C LYS A 220 -12.59 2.96 0.53
N ILE A 221 -12.10 2.35 1.59
CA ILE A 221 -12.72 2.32 2.91
C ILE A 221 -11.61 2.45 3.94
N ALA A 222 -11.78 3.34 4.91
CA ALA A 222 -10.92 3.40 6.08
C ALA A 222 -11.76 3.43 7.36
N ILE A 223 -11.30 2.69 8.36
CA ILE A 223 -11.92 2.65 9.69
C ILE A 223 -11.18 3.64 10.57
N LEU A 224 -11.86 4.72 10.97
CA LEU A 224 -11.25 5.79 11.75
C LEU A 224 -11.21 5.48 13.24
N LYS A 225 -12.31 4.96 13.76
CA LYS A 225 -12.47 4.46 15.14
C LYS A 225 -13.66 3.50 15.21
N PRO A 226 -13.93 2.82 16.34
CA PRO A 226 -15.11 1.99 16.48
C PRO A 226 -16.38 2.78 16.12
N GLY A 227 -17.15 2.25 15.16
CA GLY A 227 -18.42 2.83 14.74
C GLY A 227 -18.31 4.02 13.76
N VAL A 228 -17.09 4.38 13.28
CA VAL A 228 -16.89 5.45 12.30
C VAL A 228 -16.05 4.97 11.13
N VAL A 229 -16.57 5.12 9.92
CA VAL A 229 -15.94 4.71 8.68
C VAL A 229 -16.01 5.81 7.63
N ILE A 230 -14.95 5.96 6.84
CA ILE A 230 -14.91 6.84 5.67
C ILE A 230 -14.81 6.00 4.41
N THR A 231 -15.55 6.38 3.37
CA THR A 231 -15.60 5.66 2.08
C THR A 231 -16.03 6.60 0.95
N TRP A 232 -15.74 6.21 -0.29
CA TRP A 232 -16.30 6.90 -1.48
C TRP A 232 -17.70 6.46 -1.84
N ASN A 233 -18.06 5.23 -1.45
CA ASN A 233 -19.36 4.68 -1.80
C ASN A 233 -19.88 3.84 -0.64
N LYS A 234 -20.94 4.31 -0.02
CA LYS A 234 -21.58 3.62 1.11
C LYS A 234 -22.13 2.23 0.76
N GLU A 235 -22.38 1.96 -0.51
CA GLU A 235 -22.84 0.64 -0.96
C GLU A 235 -21.76 -0.46 -0.77
N TRP A 236 -20.50 -0.05 -0.57
CA TRP A 236 -19.41 -0.98 -0.26
C TRP A 236 -19.36 -1.39 1.21
N ILE A 237 -20.07 -0.65 2.06
CA ILE A 237 -20.07 -0.94 3.50
C ILE A 237 -20.85 -2.22 3.76
N PRO A 238 -20.25 -3.25 4.39
CA PRO A 238 -20.91 -4.51 4.65
C PRO A 238 -22.07 -4.35 5.64
N GLU A 239 -23.06 -5.26 5.57
CA GLU A 239 -24.28 -5.24 6.37
C GLU A 239 -24.00 -5.08 7.88
N GLN A 240 -22.94 -5.72 8.35
CA GLN A 240 -22.52 -5.67 9.76
C GLN A 240 -22.12 -4.28 10.25
N MET A 241 -21.83 -3.37 9.31
CA MET A 241 -21.39 -1.99 9.57
C MET A 241 -22.40 -0.94 9.12
N LYS A 242 -23.56 -1.30 8.61
CA LYS A 242 -24.57 -0.34 8.12
C LYS A 242 -25.09 0.63 9.18
N ASN A 243 -25.00 0.26 10.46
CA ASN A 243 -25.37 1.10 11.58
C ASN A 243 -24.24 2.01 12.07
N TRP A 244 -23.08 1.99 11.40
CA TRP A 244 -21.96 2.86 11.73
C TRP A 244 -22.21 4.26 11.19
N ASP A 245 -21.53 5.24 11.75
CA ASP A 245 -21.47 6.60 11.21
C ASP A 245 -20.58 6.58 9.96
N ILE A 246 -21.20 6.74 8.79
CA ILE A 246 -20.55 6.64 7.50
C ILE A 246 -20.27 8.04 6.97
N ILE A 247 -18.99 8.34 6.76
CA ILE A 247 -18.55 9.52 6.02
C ILE A 247 -18.43 9.12 4.55
N GLU A 248 -19.38 9.56 3.73
CA GLU A 248 -19.31 9.33 2.28
C GLU A 248 -18.69 10.56 1.61
N ILE A 249 -17.59 10.34 0.88
CA ILE A 249 -16.93 11.39 0.10
C ILE A 249 -17.31 11.20 -1.36
N ASN A 250 -18.04 12.15 -1.89
CA ASN A 250 -18.59 12.08 -3.26
C ASN A 250 -17.74 12.82 -4.29
N ASP A 251 -16.76 13.60 -3.85
CA ASP A 251 -15.91 14.37 -4.74
C ASP A 251 -14.60 13.63 -5.04
N THR A 252 -14.48 13.25 -6.31
CA THR A 252 -13.18 12.88 -6.87
C THR A 252 -12.49 14.18 -7.28
N HIS A 253 -11.43 14.56 -6.58
CA HIS A 253 -10.63 15.70 -7.02
C HIS A 253 -9.95 15.39 -8.35
N ASP A 254 -10.06 16.32 -9.27
CA ASP A 254 -9.26 16.26 -10.50
C ASP A 254 -7.77 16.28 -10.15
N MET A 255 -6.98 15.49 -10.87
CA MET A 255 -5.52 15.56 -10.72
C MET A 255 -5.06 17.00 -10.95
N PRO A 256 -4.12 17.51 -10.13
CA PRO A 256 -3.56 18.84 -10.33
C PRO A 256 -3.05 19.04 -11.76
N GLU A 257 -3.31 20.20 -12.35
CA GLU A 257 -2.90 20.50 -13.73
C GLU A 257 -1.40 20.33 -13.95
N ASP A 258 -0.59 20.68 -12.97
CA ASP A 258 0.87 20.52 -12.99
C ASP A 258 1.26 19.03 -13.14
N PHE A 259 0.56 18.14 -12.47
CA PHE A 259 0.80 16.71 -12.60
C PHE A 259 0.37 16.21 -13.97
N LEU A 260 -0.81 16.60 -14.46
CA LEU A 260 -1.28 16.26 -15.81
C LEU A 260 -0.31 16.78 -16.89
N ALA A 261 0.24 17.97 -16.72
CA ALA A 261 1.26 18.53 -17.62
C ALA A 261 2.54 17.69 -17.59
N THR A 262 3.00 17.27 -16.42
CA THR A 262 4.17 16.39 -16.26
C THR A 262 3.93 15.02 -16.87
N ARG A 263 2.76 14.44 -16.65
CA ARG A 263 2.35 13.14 -17.22
C ARG A 263 2.30 13.15 -18.74
N LYS A 264 1.99 14.30 -19.36
CA LYS A 264 1.96 14.46 -20.83
C LYS A 264 3.36 14.62 -21.43
N ARG A 265 4.40 14.91 -20.67
CA ARG A 265 5.75 15.07 -21.15
C ARG A 265 6.28 13.75 -21.70
N ARG A 266 7.00 13.82 -22.83
CA ARG A 266 7.51 12.64 -23.54
C ARG A 266 8.41 11.78 -22.66
N PHE A 267 9.34 12.38 -21.94
CA PHE A 267 10.29 11.64 -21.11
C PHE A 267 9.61 10.91 -19.94
N HIS A 268 8.57 11.51 -19.37
CA HIS A 268 7.80 10.87 -18.30
C HIS A 268 7.09 9.61 -18.82
N ARG A 269 6.52 9.67 -20.03
CA ARG A 269 5.91 8.51 -20.70
C ARG A 269 6.93 7.43 -21.03
N GLU A 270 8.11 7.81 -21.52
CA GLU A 270 9.20 6.86 -21.80
C GLU A 270 9.70 6.20 -20.52
N TYR A 271 9.84 6.97 -19.45
CA TYR A 271 10.22 6.45 -18.14
C TYR A 271 9.17 5.46 -17.61
N VAL A 272 7.91 5.87 -17.55
CA VAL A 272 6.81 5.03 -17.09
C VAL A 272 6.67 3.77 -17.96
N SER A 273 6.70 3.91 -19.28
CA SER A 273 6.54 2.77 -20.18
C SER A 273 7.73 1.80 -20.17
N LYS A 274 8.94 2.30 -19.98
CA LYS A 274 10.17 1.48 -20.04
C LYS A 274 10.55 0.88 -18.69
N TRP A 275 10.35 1.64 -17.59
CA TRP A 275 10.94 1.34 -16.30
C TRP A 275 9.89 1.00 -15.24
N LEU A 276 8.72 1.60 -15.35
CA LEU A 276 7.67 1.54 -14.34
C LEU A 276 6.30 1.28 -14.97
N SER A 277 6.31 0.55 -16.07
CA SER A 277 5.21 0.40 -17.04
C SER A 277 3.83 0.10 -16.45
N HIS A 278 3.74 -0.28 -15.19
CA HIS A 278 2.48 -0.75 -14.61
C HIS A 278 2.11 -0.04 -13.30
N TRP A 279 2.91 0.91 -12.83
CA TRP A 279 2.77 1.29 -11.44
C TRP A 279 2.83 2.78 -11.11
N ILE A 280 3.70 3.56 -11.72
CA ILE A 280 3.94 4.94 -11.31
C ILE A 280 3.35 5.94 -12.31
N GLY A 281 2.72 6.99 -11.81
CA GLY A 281 2.20 8.10 -12.61
C GLY A 281 0.86 7.83 -13.30
N TYR A 282 0.12 6.84 -12.83
CA TYR A 282 -1.21 6.48 -13.35
C TYR A 282 -2.28 6.42 -12.27
N ALA A 283 -2.18 7.25 -11.23
CA ALA A 283 -3.29 7.41 -10.34
C ALA A 283 -4.45 8.02 -11.12
N ASP A 284 -5.40 7.19 -11.50
CA ASP A 284 -6.70 7.64 -11.97
C ASP A 284 -7.60 7.96 -10.77
N GLU A 285 -7.06 7.85 -9.55
CA GLU A 285 -7.81 7.84 -8.32
C GLU A 285 -7.46 9.07 -7.50
N SER A 286 -8.46 9.78 -7.05
CA SER A 286 -8.39 10.81 -6.02
C SER A 286 -8.66 10.22 -4.64
N VAL A 287 -8.15 9.01 -4.40
CA VAL A 287 -8.41 8.19 -3.20
C VAL A 287 -7.73 8.67 -1.93
N PHE A 288 -6.91 9.71 -2.04
CA PHE A 288 -6.04 10.13 -0.94
C PHE A 288 -6.81 10.64 0.27
N ASP A 289 -8.05 11.12 0.07
CA ASP A 289 -8.92 11.58 1.15
C ASP A 289 -9.51 10.42 1.98
N VAL A 290 -9.55 9.21 1.44
CA VAL A 290 -9.93 7.98 2.13
C VAL A 290 -8.72 7.18 2.61
N ASN A 291 -7.59 7.30 1.92
CA ASN A 291 -6.34 6.63 2.31
C ASN A 291 -5.70 7.35 3.51
N VAL A 292 -6.25 7.12 4.68
CA VAL A 292 -5.89 7.77 5.94
C VAL A 292 -5.41 6.76 6.97
N LEU A 293 -4.54 7.18 7.91
CA LEU A 293 -3.97 6.31 8.91
C LEU A 293 -4.31 6.81 10.32
N SER A 294 -5.06 6.01 11.09
CA SER A 294 -5.33 6.31 12.49
C SER A 294 -4.11 6.03 13.36
N ILE A 295 -3.69 7.00 14.15
CA ILE A 295 -2.69 6.82 15.21
C ILE A 295 -3.36 6.16 16.42
N ASP A 296 -4.59 6.55 16.69
CA ASP A 296 -5.50 6.02 17.70
C ASP A 296 -6.95 6.41 17.36
N GLU A 297 -7.88 6.19 18.28
CA GLU A 297 -9.30 6.55 18.09
C GLU A 297 -9.58 8.05 18.05
N GLU A 298 -8.60 8.89 18.46
CA GLU A 298 -8.74 10.34 18.56
C GLU A 298 -7.97 11.09 17.49
N THR A 299 -7.03 10.44 16.79
CA THR A 299 -6.12 11.12 15.87
C THR A 299 -5.88 10.33 14.60
N VAL A 300 -6.08 10.98 13.46
CA VAL A 300 -5.85 10.39 12.13
C VAL A 300 -4.90 11.26 11.30
N ILE A 301 -3.98 10.64 10.59
CA ILE A 301 -3.13 11.30 9.60
C ILE A 301 -3.85 11.26 8.25
N VAL A 302 -3.91 12.41 7.59
CA VAL A 302 -4.57 12.61 6.29
C VAL A 302 -3.58 13.18 5.28
N THR A 303 -3.68 12.76 4.03
CA THR A 303 -2.83 13.24 2.93
C THR A 303 -3.63 14.01 1.89
N GLY A 304 -4.93 13.78 1.82
CA GLY A 304 -5.82 14.45 0.88
C GLY A 304 -6.04 15.94 1.20
N ASP A 305 -6.30 16.70 0.17
CA ASP A 305 -6.51 18.15 0.27
C ASP A 305 -7.99 18.51 0.49
N ASP A 306 -8.90 17.54 0.52
CA ASP A 306 -10.32 17.78 0.71
C ASP A 306 -10.62 18.30 2.11
N LYS A 307 -10.95 19.59 2.16
CA LYS A 307 -11.36 20.24 3.41
C LYS A 307 -12.67 19.71 3.95
N GLN A 308 -13.58 19.25 3.07
CA GLN A 308 -14.86 18.69 3.48
C GLN A 308 -14.63 17.36 4.19
N ALA A 309 -13.81 16.48 3.64
CA ALA A 309 -13.47 15.20 4.26
C ALA A 309 -12.87 15.41 5.66
N ARG A 310 -11.89 16.32 5.79
CA ARG A 310 -11.30 16.66 7.10
C ARG A 310 -12.32 17.22 8.07
N ASN A 311 -13.17 18.16 7.65
CA ASN A 311 -14.20 18.73 8.51
C ASN A 311 -15.20 17.65 8.98
N GLU A 312 -15.56 16.70 8.12
CA GLU A 312 -16.45 15.60 8.50
C GLU A 312 -15.80 14.64 9.53
N ILE A 313 -14.51 14.38 9.41
CA ILE A 313 -13.74 13.63 10.39
C ILE A 313 -13.72 14.38 11.75
N GLU A 314 -13.40 15.68 11.72
CA GLU A 314 -13.28 16.52 12.94
C GLU A 314 -14.61 16.73 13.66
N LYS A 315 -15.74 16.82 12.95
CA LYS A 315 -17.09 16.84 13.55
C LYS A 315 -17.39 15.61 14.41
N ARG A 316 -16.70 14.51 14.21
CA ARG A 316 -16.82 13.26 14.97
C ARG A 316 -15.84 13.16 16.13
N GLY A 317 -15.19 14.27 16.45
CA GLY A 317 -14.24 14.37 17.55
C GLY A 317 -12.92 13.64 17.29
N ILE A 318 -12.53 13.52 16.01
CA ILE A 318 -11.25 12.94 15.60
C ILE A 318 -10.36 14.07 15.09
N ASN A 319 -9.19 14.25 15.67
CA ASN A 319 -8.21 15.24 15.23
C ASN A 319 -7.55 14.81 13.92
N THR A 320 -7.45 15.71 12.96
CA THR A 320 -6.74 15.45 11.72
C THR A 320 -5.33 16.04 11.75
N VAL A 321 -4.33 15.23 11.42
CA VAL A 321 -2.94 15.67 11.22
C VAL A 321 -2.66 15.61 9.73
N TYR A 322 -2.55 16.77 9.10
CA TYR A 322 -2.25 16.84 7.68
C TYR A 322 -0.78 16.55 7.42
N TRP A 323 -0.49 15.57 6.57
CA TRP A 323 0.84 15.27 6.05
C TRP A 323 0.91 15.63 4.57
N LYS A 324 1.77 16.57 4.23
CA LYS A 324 2.00 16.96 2.83
C LYS A 324 2.79 15.87 2.12
N TRP A 325 2.16 15.22 1.14
CA TRP A 325 2.74 14.20 0.28
C TRP A 325 2.81 14.74 -1.15
N ARG A 326 3.96 15.33 -1.53
CA ARG A 326 4.11 16.11 -2.79
C ARG A 326 3.93 15.26 -4.04
N HIS A 327 4.35 14.00 -4.01
CA HIS A 327 4.37 13.12 -5.17
C HIS A 327 3.38 11.96 -5.09
N GLN A 328 2.27 12.12 -4.39
CA GLN A 328 1.24 11.09 -4.24
C GLN A 328 0.76 10.52 -5.58
N TYR A 329 0.55 11.37 -6.58
CA TYR A 329 0.11 10.91 -7.91
C TYR A 329 1.22 10.22 -8.70
N PHE A 330 2.49 10.53 -8.43
CA PHE A 330 3.61 9.82 -9.03
C PHE A 330 3.74 8.41 -8.44
N TRP A 331 3.57 8.28 -7.13
CA TRP A 331 3.68 7.02 -6.42
C TRP A 331 2.42 6.17 -6.47
N ASP A 332 1.30 6.70 -6.94
CA ASP A 332 -0.02 6.06 -6.95
C ASP A 332 -0.38 5.48 -5.56
N GLY A 333 -0.19 6.29 -4.54
CA GLY A 333 -0.43 5.87 -3.18
C GLY A 333 -0.46 7.03 -2.18
N GLY A 334 -1.26 6.85 -1.13
CA GLY A 334 -1.37 7.76 -0.01
C GLY A 334 -0.40 7.42 1.12
N ILE A 335 -0.92 7.41 2.37
CA ILE A 335 -0.12 7.12 3.56
C ILE A 335 0.12 5.62 3.79
N HIS A 336 -0.68 4.78 3.17
CA HIS A 336 -0.57 3.33 3.23
C HIS A 336 0.34 2.75 2.16
#